data_b327912022db1acd44d74c3b2f96377a
#
_entry.id   b327912022db1acd44d74c3b2f96377a
#
_cell.length_a   1.000
_cell.length_b   1.000
_cell.length_c   1.000
_cell.angle_alpha   90.00
_cell.angle_beta   90.00
_cell.angle_gamma   90.00
#
_symmetry.space_group_name_H-M   'P 1'
#
loop_
_entity.id
_entity.type
_entity.pdbx_description
1 polymer ?
#
loop_
_entity_poly.entity_id
_entity_poly.type
_entity_poly.pdbx_seq_one_letter_code
_entity_poly.pdbx_strand_id
1 'polypeptide(L)'
;MKTRTIIEYVAITAGAIALALLIQAFVVKPYRIPSGSMENTLLIGDRVLVNRIVYHTRDPHRGDIVVFNSKAKGVTLIKRVIALPGDTISLRDGRVYIDGEVLDEPYVRHINGSLEPTYPFTSGEPWSLQHPYTLGPNDYFMMGDNRTDSGDSRDWGPMHRSEVVGEAFFMYWPPTRIRIL
;
A
#
# COMPACT_ATOMS: atom_id res chain seq x y z
N MET A 1 -10.50 -4.54 -52.55
CA MET A 1 -11.20 -4.26 -51.28
C MET A 1 -10.62 -5.02 -50.07
N LYS A 2 -10.42 -6.34 -50.13
CA LYS A 2 -9.97 -7.16 -48.96
C LYS A 2 -8.61 -6.77 -48.37
N THR A 3 -7.60 -6.40 -49.20
CA THR A 3 -6.23 -6.09 -48.70
C THR A 3 -6.20 -4.80 -47.87
N ARG A 4 -6.92 -3.76 -48.27
CA ARG A 4 -6.99 -2.48 -47.55
C ARG A 4 -7.63 -2.66 -46.16
N THR A 5 -8.71 -3.43 -46.10
CA THR A 5 -9.38 -3.77 -44.83
C THR A 5 -8.46 -4.57 -43.88
N ILE A 6 -7.65 -5.50 -44.40
CA ILE A 6 -6.68 -6.24 -43.60
C ILE A 6 -5.60 -5.30 -43.04
N ILE A 7 -5.07 -4.40 -43.82
CA ILE A 7 -4.07 -3.41 -43.38
C ILE A 7 -4.64 -2.51 -42.29
N GLU A 8 -5.89 -2.04 -42.48
CA GLU A 8 -6.57 -1.23 -41.44
C GLU A 8 -6.72 -1.98 -40.09
N TYR A 9 -7.17 -3.24 -40.12
CA TYR A 9 -7.27 -4.04 -38.88
C TYR A 9 -5.91 -4.30 -38.23
N VAL A 10 -4.88 -4.60 -39.02
CA VAL A 10 -3.51 -4.78 -38.50
C VAL A 10 -2.99 -3.50 -37.86
N ALA A 11 -3.19 -2.35 -38.50
CA ALA A 11 -2.77 -1.04 -37.96
C ALA A 11 -3.50 -0.70 -36.65
N ILE A 12 -4.83 -0.91 -36.57
CA ILE A 12 -5.63 -0.69 -35.36
C ILE A 12 -5.14 -1.62 -34.24
N THR A 13 -4.94 -2.90 -34.53
CA THR A 13 -4.47 -3.88 -33.54
C THR A 13 -3.07 -3.53 -33.02
N ALA A 14 -2.15 -3.18 -33.92
CA ALA A 14 -0.81 -2.74 -33.54
C ALA A 14 -0.83 -1.46 -32.68
N GLY A 15 -1.67 -0.48 -33.05
CA GLY A 15 -1.88 0.73 -32.26
C GLY A 15 -2.44 0.45 -30.86
N ALA A 16 -3.42 -0.43 -30.74
CA ALA A 16 -3.99 -0.83 -29.47
C ALA A 16 -2.97 -1.55 -28.59
N ILE A 17 -2.16 -2.45 -29.15
CA ILE A 17 -1.07 -3.13 -28.42
C ILE A 17 -0.03 -2.11 -27.95
N ALA A 18 0.40 -1.20 -28.82
CA ALA A 18 1.36 -0.16 -28.46
C ALA A 18 0.84 0.73 -27.32
N LEU A 19 -0.42 1.16 -27.38
CA LEU A 19 -1.06 1.93 -26.33
C LEU A 19 -1.14 1.15 -25.01
N ALA A 20 -1.53 -0.14 -25.04
CA ALA A 20 -1.57 -0.98 -23.86
C ALA A 20 -0.18 -1.14 -23.21
N LEU A 21 0.86 -1.31 -24.01
CA LEU A 21 2.25 -1.38 -23.52
C LEU A 21 2.71 -0.06 -22.90
N LEU A 22 2.34 1.09 -23.50
CA LEU A 22 2.63 2.40 -22.93
C LEU A 22 1.93 2.60 -21.58
N ILE A 23 0.65 2.26 -21.49
CA ILE A 23 -0.09 2.32 -20.22
C ILE A 23 0.58 1.43 -19.16
N GLN A 24 0.93 0.21 -19.50
CA GLN A 24 1.60 -0.72 -18.59
C GLN A 24 3.01 -0.22 -18.18
N ALA A 25 3.73 0.42 -19.09
CA ALA A 25 5.08 0.92 -18.80
C ALA A 25 5.08 2.15 -17.87
N PHE A 26 4.12 3.06 -18.03
CA PHE A 26 4.16 4.37 -17.38
C PHE A 26 3.07 4.60 -16.34
N VAL A 27 1.89 4.00 -16.51
CA VAL A 27 0.71 4.29 -15.68
C VAL A 27 0.44 3.21 -14.65
N VAL A 28 0.37 1.94 -15.07
CA VAL A 28 -0.04 0.82 -14.20
C VAL A 28 0.98 -0.28 -14.23
N LYS A 29 1.46 -0.69 -13.05
CA LYS A 29 2.43 -1.80 -12.92
C LYS A 29 1.84 -2.94 -12.10
N PRO A 30 1.93 -4.21 -12.60
CA PRO A 30 1.54 -5.37 -11.81
C PRO A 30 2.60 -5.71 -10.75
N TYR A 31 2.15 -6.07 -9.55
CA TYR A 31 2.98 -6.62 -8.48
C TYR A 31 2.40 -7.92 -7.97
N ARG A 32 3.27 -8.82 -7.52
CA ARG A 32 2.90 -10.04 -6.80
C ARG A 32 3.22 -9.86 -5.33
N ILE A 33 2.32 -10.29 -4.46
CA ILE A 33 2.47 -10.20 -3.01
C ILE A 33 3.38 -11.33 -2.51
N PRO A 34 4.55 -11.04 -1.94
CA PRO A 34 5.53 -12.05 -1.57
C PRO A 34 5.41 -12.49 -0.11
N SER A 35 4.72 -11.74 0.76
CA SER A 35 4.70 -11.96 2.22
C SER A 35 3.32 -11.76 2.82
N GLY A 36 3.11 -12.27 4.04
CA GLY A 36 1.84 -12.22 4.76
C GLY A 36 1.56 -10.91 5.51
N SER A 37 2.43 -9.90 5.41
CA SER A 37 2.30 -8.68 6.22
C SER A 37 1.02 -7.86 5.97
N MET A 38 0.33 -8.08 4.85
CA MET A 38 -0.95 -7.47 4.50
C MET A 38 -2.10 -8.49 4.54
N GLU A 39 -1.88 -9.64 5.20
CA GLU A 39 -2.92 -10.67 5.36
C GLU A 39 -4.15 -10.10 6.03
N ASN A 40 -5.28 -10.67 5.65
CA ASN A 40 -6.64 -10.24 5.62
C ASN A 40 -6.97 -9.48 4.32
N THR A 41 -6.23 -8.45 3.93
CA THR A 41 -6.46 -7.70 2.68
C THR A 41 -5.78 -8.35 1.48
N LEU A 42 -4.47 -8.62 1.57
CA LEU A 42 -3.69 -9.25 0.50
C LEU A 42 -3.00 -10.51 1.03
N LEU A 43 -3.19 -11.63 0.35
CA LEU A 43 -2.55 -12.91 0.67
C LEU A 43 -1.30 -13.14 -0.18
N ILE A 44 -0.42 -14.01 0.30
CA ILE A 44 0.77 -14.43 -0.45
C ILE A 44 0.34 -15.01 -1.80
N GLY A 45 0.93 -14.52 -2.88
CA GLY A 45 0.63 -14.93 -4.24
C GLY A 45 -0.44 -14.11 -4.96
N ASP A 46 -1.20 -13.27 -4.26
CA ASP A 46 -2.11 -12.29 -4.89
C ASP A 46 -1.33 -11.41 -5.87
N ARG A 47 -2.02 -10.94 -6.93
CA ARG A 47 -1.46 -9.98 -7.87
C ARG A 47 -2.32 -8.74 -7.93
N VAL A 48 -1.67 -7.60 -7.78
CA VAL A 48 -2.30 -6.29 -7.72
C VAL A 48 -1.80 -5.39 -8.84
N LEU A 49 -2.66 -4.47 -9.28
CA LEU A 49 -2.29 -3.36 -10.15
C LEU A 49 -2.00 -2.12 -9.30
N VAL A 50 -0.89 -1.47 -9.60
CA VAL A 50 -0.42 -0.27 -8.91
C VAL A 50 -0.45 0.91 -9.86
N ASN A 51 -1.21 1.95 -9.52
CA ASN A 51 -1.27 3.23 -10.22
C ASN A 51 -0.05 4.08 -9.82
N ARG A 52 0.86 4.30 -10.75
CA ARG A 52 2.12 5.02 -10.52
C ARG A 52 2.01 6.53 -10.64
N ILE A 53 0.95 7.01 -11.29
CA ILE A 53 0.80 8.44 -11.58
C ILE A 53 -0.15 9.16 -10.62
N VAL A 54 -0.97 8.44 -9.86
CA VAL A 54 -1.97 9.04 -8.98
C VAL A 54 -1.36 10.04 -8.00
N TYR A 55 -0.21 9.71 -7.44
CA TYR A 55 0.48 10.55 -6.47
C TYR A 55 1.32 11.69 -7.10
N HIS A 56 1.22 11.90 -8.40
CA HIS A 56 1.65 13.15 -9.04
C HIS A 56 0.57 14.23 -8.97
N THR A 57 -0.69 13.85 -8.71
CA THR A 57 -1.85 14.76 -8.69
C THR A 57 -2.46 14.93 -7.31
N ARG A 58 -2.20 14.00 -6.39
CA ARG A 58 -2.62 14.06 -5.00
C ARG A 58 -1.57 13.47 -4.07
N ASP A 59 -1.69 13.71 -2.78
CA ASP A 59 -0.91 13.02 -1.76
C ASP A 59 -1.58 11.69 -1.34
N PRO A 60 -0.81 10.75 -0.73
CA PRO A 60 -1.38 9.58 -0.11
C PRO A 60 -2.39 9.95 0.98
N HIS A 61 -3.56 9.29 0.96
CA HIS A 61 -4.56 9.43 2.01
C HIS A 61 -4.45 8.31 3.04
N ARG A 62 -4.97 8.55 4.23
CA ARG A 62 -5.14 7.50 5.24
C ARG A 62 -6.01 6.38 4.70
N GLY A 63 -5.54 5.14 4.85
CA GLY A 63 -6.18 3.95 4.32
C GLY A 63 -5.66 3.49 2.96
N ASP A 64 -4.98 4.33 2.17
CA ASP A 64 -4.39 3.92 0.90
C ASP A 64 -3.41 2.77 1.10
N ILE A 65 -3.45 1.78 0.19
CA ILE A 65 -2.44 0.72 0.13
C ILE A 65 -1.34 1.18 -0.84
N VAL A 66 -0.17 1.46 -0.30
CA VAL A 66 0.93 2.09 -1.03
C VAL A 66 2.08 1.12 -1.25
N VAL A 67 2.57 1.07 -2.50
CA VAL A 67 3.85 0.47 -2.85
C VAL A 67 4.91 1.56 -2.81
N PHE A 68 6.02 1.30 -2.14
CA PHE A 68 7.12 2.25 -1.98
C PHE A 68 8.48 1.55 -1.92
N ASN A 69 9.53 2.29 -2.25
CA ASN A 69 10.91 1.82 -2.16
C ASN A 69 11.49 2.26 -0.81
N SER A 70 11.45 1.38 0.18
CA SER A 70 11.95 1.67 1.52
C SER A 70 13.45 1.90 1.50
N LYS A 71 13.89 3.10 1.82
CA LYS A 71 15.32 3.43 1.98
C LYS A 71 15.90 2.74 3.21
N ALA A 72 15.11 2.60 4.27
CA ALA A 72 15.54 1.95 5.50
C ALA A 72 15.83 0.44 5.31
N LYS A 73 15.07 -0.25 4.46
CA LYS A 73 15.24 -1.70 4.20
C LYS A 73 15.91 -2.01 2.87
N GLY A 74 16.05 -1.06 1.95
CA GLY A 74 16.62 -1.27 0.62
C GLY A 74 15.77 -2.14 -0.33
N VAL A 75 14.47 -2.29 -0.05
CA VAL A 75 13.55 -3.15 -0.82
C VAL A 75 12.22 -2.44 -1.10
N THR A 76 11.50 -2.91 -2.11
CA THR A 76 10.13 -2.45 -2.37
C THR A 76 9.17 -3.15 -1.42
N LEU A 77 8.36 -2.35 -0.72
CA LEU A 77 7.36 -2.81 0.24
C LEU A 77 5.95 -2.38 -0.20
N ILE A 78 4.96 -3.07 0.36
CA ILE A 78 3.56 -2.71 0.27
C ILE A 78 2.96 -2.65 1.68
N LYS A 79 2.38 -1.52 2.05
CA LYS A 79 1.79 -1.26 3.37
C LYS A 79 0.60 -0.32 3.24
N ARG A 80 -0.17 -0.20 4.32
CA ARG A 80 -1.26 0.77 4.43
C ARG A 80 -0.79 2.06 5.09
N VAL A 81 -1.26 3.20 4.60
CA VAL A 81 -1.08 4.50 5.23
C VAL A 81 -1.97 4.58 6.47
N ILE A 82 -1.36 4.74 7.64
CA ILE A 82 -2.06 4.81 8.92
C ILE A 82 -2.10 6.24 9.45
N ALA A 83 -0.98 6.97 9.39
CA ALA A 83 -0.94 8.37 9.77
C ALA A 83 -0.28 9.23 8.68
N LEU A 84 -0.69 10.48 8.62
CA LEU A 84 -0.33 11.48 7.62
C LEU A 84 0.68 12.48 8.19
N PRO A 85 1.34 13.30 7.35
CA PRO A 85 2.20 14.38 7.83
C PRO A 85 1.48 15.28 8.84
N GLY A 86 2.13 15.49 10.00
CA GLY A 86 1.62 16.30 11.09
C GLY A 86 0.74 15.57 12.10
N ASP A 87 0.24 14.37 11.79
CA ASP A 87 -0.54 13.57 12.75
C ASP A 87 0.33 13.12 13.94
N THR A 88 -0.30 12.99 15.09
CA THR A 88 0.27 12.31 16.26
C THR A 88 -0.34 10.93 16.41
N ILE A 89 0.47 9.90 16.16
CA ILE A 89 0.07 8.50 16.30
C ILE A 89 0.45 7.95 17.67
N SER A 90 -0.44 7.18 18.30
CA SER A 90 -0.16 6.50 19.56
C SER A 90 -0.89 5.15 19.64
N LEU A 91 -0.49 4.30 20.61
CA LEU A 91 -1.12 3.03 20.89
C LEU A 91 -1.65 3.02 22.34
N ARG A 92 -2.89 2.54 22.51
CA ARG A 92 -3.50 2.27 23.84
C ARG A 92 -4.34 1.01 23.72
N ASP A 93 -4.18 0.11 24.67
CA ASP A 93 -4.96 -1.13 24.75
C ASP A 93 -5.04 -1.91 23.43
N GLY A 94 -3.92 -1.97 22.69
CA GLY A 94 -3.83 -2.67 21.42
C GLY A 94 -4.50 -1.98 20.24
N ARG A 95 -4.92 -0.71 20.38
CA ARG A 95 -5.57 0.07 19.33
C ARG A 95 -4.74 1.29 18.94
N VAL A 96 -4.86 1.67 17.67
CA VAL A 96 -4.23 2.86 17.11
C VAL A 96 -5.10 4.09 17.37
N TYR A 97 -4.46 5.16 17.81
CA TYR A 97 -5.06 6.49 17.98
C TYR A 97 -4.31 7.49 17.12
N ILE A 98 -5.06 8.39 16.50
CA ILE A 98 -4.55 9.53 15.73
C ILE A 98 -5.10 10.80 16.37
N ASP A 99 -4.20 11.70 16.75
CA ASP A 99 -4.53 12.97 17.44
C ASP A 99 -5.44 12.77 18.67
N GLY A 100 -5.29 11.61 19.32
CA GLY A 100 -6.05 11.23 20.52
C GLY A 100 -7.38 10.53 20.26
N GLU A 101 -7.82 10.40 19.00
CA GLU A 101 -9.02 9.69 18.60
C GLU A 101 -8.71 8.27 18.12
N VAL A 102 -9.53 7.28 18.49
CA VAL A 102 -9.36 5.90 18.05
C VAL A 102 -9.56 5.79 16.54
N LEU A 103 -8.61 5.16 15.86
CA LEU A 103 -8.74 4.88 14.43
C LEU A 103 -9.66 3.68 14.21
N ASP A 104 -10.64 3.82 13.29
CA ASP A 104 -11.42 2.68 12.80
C ASP A 104 -10.62 1.91 11.75
N GLU A 105 -10.39 0.62 12.01
CA GLU A 105 -9.48 -0.22 11.23
C GLU A 105 -10.13 -1.54 10.80
N PRO A 106 -11.18 -1.50 9.94
CA PRO A 106 -11.92 -2.69 9.53
C PRO A 106 -11.08 -3.68 8.70
N TYR A 107 -9.93 -3.24 8.21
CA TYR A 107 -8.98 -4.04 7.44
C TYR A 107 -8.05 -4.89 8.31
N VAL A 108 -7.94 -4.62 9.61
CA VAL A 108 -7.13 -5.42 10.54
C VAL A 108 -7.80 -6.77 10.77
N ARG A 109 -6.98 -7.81 10.86
CA ARG A 109 -7.46 -9.18 11.12
C ARG A 109 -8.23 -9.26 12.44
N HIS A 110 -9.26 -10.10 12.45
CA HIS A 110 -9.98 -10.45 13.66
C HIS A 110 -9.52 -11.82 14.17
N ILE A 111 -9.23 -11.90 15.47
CA ILE A 111 -8.90 -13.13 16.18
C ILE A 111 -9.97 -13.35 17.25
N ASN A 112 -10.68 -14.48 17.18
CA ASN A 112 -11.78 -14.80 18.10
C ASN A 112 -12.85 -13.70 18.22
N GLY A 113 -13.17 -13.03 17.09
CA GLY A 113 -14.19 -11.98 17.05
C GLY A 113 -13.73 -10.58 17.50
N SER A 114 -12.49 -10.43 17.95
CA SER A 114 -11.89 -9.13 18.31
C SER A 114 -10.83 -8.74 17.28
N LEU A 115 -10.61 -7.43 17.10
CA LEU A 115 -9.50 -6.93 16.27
C LEU A 115 -8.18 -7.46 16.82
N GLU A 116 -7.29 -7.86 15.91
CA GLU A 116 -5.92 -8.23 16.28
C GLU A 116 -5.22 -7.03 16.92
N PRO A 117 -4.66 -7.19 18.15
CA PRO A 117 -4.06 -6.07 18.85
C PRO A 117 -2.78 -5.60 18.15
N THR A 118 -2.60 -4.29 18.13
CA THR A 118 -1.38 -3.64 17.65
C THR A 118 -0.48 -3.33 18.83
N TYR A 119 0.77 -3.82 18.79
CA TYR A 119 1.75 -3.60 19.86
C TYR A 119 2.88 -2.67 19.36
N PRO A 120 3.48 -1.88 20.28
CA PRO A 120 4.69 -1.13 19.98
C PRO A 120 5.86 -2.08 19.76
N PHE A 121 6.87 -1.63 19.01
CA PHE A 121 8.16 -2.32 18.95
C PHE A 121 9.04 -1.91 20.13
N THR A 122 9.97 -2.78 20.52
CA THR A 122 10.86 -2.58 21.67
C THR A 122 12.23 -1.97 21.29
N SER A 123 12.31 -1.33 20.11
CA SER A 123 13.57 -0.79 19.57
C SER A 123 14.12 0.42 20.35
N GLY A 124 13.29 1.08 21.17
CA GLY A 124 13.65 2.34 21.83
C GLY A 124 13.60 3.57 20.92
N GLU A 125 13.32 3.38 19.62
CA GLU A 125 13.19 4.47 18.66
C GLU A 125 11.88 5.26 18.87
N PRO A 126 11.84 6.58 18.58
CA PRO A 126 10.64 7.39 18.77
C PRO A 126 9.40 6.86 18.05
N TRP A 127 9.58 6.28 16.86
CA TRP A 127 8.52 5.71 16.04
C TRP A 127 8.09 4.30 16.43
N SER A 128 8.70 3.71 17.47
CA SER A 128 8.30 2.37 17.96
C SER A 128 6.92 2.34 18.61
N LEU A 129 6.33 3.51 18.86
CA LEU A 129 5.03 3.75 19.50
C LEU A 129 4.95 3.28 20.96
N GLN A 130 6.08 3.20 21.67
CA GLN A 130 6.09 3.11 23.14
C GLN A 130 5.56 4.43 23.75
N HIS A 131 5.73 5.53 23.05
CA HIS A 131 5.19 6.84 23.34
C HIS A 131 4.51 7.43 22.09
N PRO A 132 3.63 8.43 22.23
CA PRO A 132 3.06 9.13 21.09
C PRO A 132 4.16 9.70 20.19
N TYR A 133 3.99 9.58 18.87
CA TYR A 133 4.93 10.05 17.87
C TYR A 133 4.24 10.98 16.87
N THR A 134 4.75 12.19 16.69
CA THR A 134 4.25 13.18 15.72
C THR A 134 5.08 13.11 14.43
N LEU A 135 4.41 12.96 13.29
CA LEU A 135 5.05 12.81 11.99
C LEU A 135 5.57 14.15 11.46
N GLY A 136 6.72 14.10 10.78
CA GLY A 136 7.27 15.21 10.02
C GLY A 136 6.41 15.60 8.80
N PRO A 137 6.72 16.73 8.15
CA PRO A 137 5.87 17.34 7.11
C PRO A 137 5.79 16.54 5.80
N ASN A 138 6.61 15.53 5.59
CA ASN A 138 6.60 14.67 4.41
C ASN A 138 6.62 13.17 4.77
N ASP A 139 6.31 12.86 6.02
CA ASP A 139 6.43 11.52 6.55
C ASP A 139 5.05 10.88 6.71
N TYR A 140 4.97 9.59 6.36
CA TYR A 140 3.77 8.77 6.45
C TYR A 140 4.06 7.56 7.33
N PHE A 141 3.15 7.25 8.24
CA PHE A 141 3.28 6.06 9.08
C PHE A 141 2.59 4.89 8.39
N MET A 142 3.37 3.88 8.06
CA MET A 142 2.94 2.72 7.28
C MET A 142 2.82 1.51 8.19
N MET A 143 1.68 0.79 8.14
CA MET A 143 1.54 -0.50 8.84
C MET A 143 1.05 -1.59 7.91
N GLY A 144 1.37 -2.85 8.25
CA GLY A 144 0.71 -4.01 7.68
C GLY A 144 -0.67 -4.22 8.28
N ASP A 145 -1.58 -4.82 7.52
CA ASP A 145 -2.91 -5.20 8.02
C ASP A 145 -2.82 -6.42 8.97
N ASN A 146 -1.78 -7.26 8.81
CA ASN A 146 -1.38 -8.30 9.74
C ASN A 146 -0.46 -7.70 10.83
N ARG A 147 -1.04 -7.17 11.88
CA ARG A 147 -0.37 -6.36 12.90
C ARG A 147 0.73 -7.06 13.66
N THR A 148 0.59 -8.35 13.88
CA THR A 148 1.56 -9.16 14.65
C THR A 148 2.66 -9.76 13.79
N ASP A 149 2.46 -9.83 12.45
CA ASP A 149 3.45 -10.34 11.50
C ASP A 149 3.79 -9.32 10.40
N SER A 150 4.12 -8.09 10.80
CA SER A 150 4.50 -7.03 9.89
C SER A 150 5.71 -6.25 10.42
N GLY A 151 6.85 -6.33 9.72
CA GLY A 151 7.89 -5.30 9.81
C GLY A 151 7.39 -4.04 9.07
N ASP A 152 7.17 -2.95 9.80
CA ASP A 152 6.59 -1.73 9.28
C ASP A 152 7.16 -0.47 9.99
N SER A 153 6.48 0.67 9.90
CA SER A 153 7.03 1.92 10.45
C SER A 153 7.31 1.87 11.95
N ARG A 154 6.70 0.96 12.70
CA ARG A 154 7.05 0.74 14.12
C ARG A 154 8.47 0.18 14.31
N ASP A 155 9.00 -0.50 13.29
CA ASP A 155 10.35 -1.10 13.29
C ASP A 155 11.40 -0.16 12.66
N TRP A 156 11.13 0.35 11.44
CA TRP A 156 12.12 1.04 10.62
C TRP A 156 11.83 2.54 10.41
N GLY A 157 10.81 3.10 11.05
CA GLY A 157 10.47 4.51 10.99
C GLY A 157 9.43 4.87 9.92
N PRO A 158 9.04 6.14 9.86
CA PRO A 158 8.10 6.63 8.86
C PRO A 158 8.68 6.55 7.45
N MET A 159 7.79 6.39 6.46
CA MET A 159 8.13 6.46 5.04
C MET A 159 8.10 7.92 4.59
N HIS A 160 9.17 8.36 3.96
CA HIS A 160 9.18 9.71 3.36
C HIS A 160 8.42 9.72 2.02
N ARG A 161 7.73 10.83 1.71
CA ARG A 161 6.93 11.02 0.49
C ARG A 161 7.65 10.65 -0.81
N SER A 162 8.96 10.90 -0.89
CA SER A 162 9.78 10.60 -2.08
C SER A 162 10.02 9.11 -2.33
N GLU A 163 9.67 8.24 -1.39
CA GLU A 163 9.82 6.78 -1.52
C GLU A 163 8.62 6.12 -2.22
N VAL A 164 7.53 6.86 -2.37
CA VAL A 164 6.28 6.35 -2.95
C VAL A 164 6.46 5.97 -4.42
N VAL A 165 6.02 4.76 -4.75
CA VAL A 165 5.97 4.24 -6.13
C VAL A 165 4.56 4.40 -6.72
N GLY A 166 3.51 4.11 -5.94
CA GLY A 166 2.14 4.20 -6.39
C GLY A 166 1.14 3.53 -5.44
N GLU A 167 -0.14 3.64 -5.80
CA GLU A 167 -1.27 3.09 -5.07
C GLU A 167 -1.68 1.72 -5.63
N ALA A 168 -1.76 0.71 -4.79
CA ALA A 168 -2.37 -0.56 -5.15
C ALA A 168 -3.90 -0.39 -5.10
N PHE A 169 -4.55 -0.41 -6.25
CA PHE A 169 -5.98 -0.07 -6.37
C PHE A 169 -6.85 -1.24 -6.81
N PHE A 170 -6.28 -2.29 -7.40
CA PHE A 170 -7.04 -3.41 -7.95
C PHE A 170 -6.29 -4.72 -7.79
N MET A 171 -6.95 -5.72 -7.23
CA MET A 171 -6.46 -7.10 -7.18
C MET A 171 -7.10 -7.90 -8.30
N TYR A 172 -6.27 -8.43 -9.22
CA TYR A 172 -6.73 -9.13 -10.42
C TYR A 172 -6.47 -10.65 -10.41
N TRP A 173 -5.74 -11.15 -9.45
CA TRP A 173 -5.46 -12.57 -9.30
C TRP A 173 -5.35 -12.97 -7.83
N PRO A 174 -5.87 -14.13 -7.41
CA PRO A 174 -6.56 -15.15 -8.22
C PRO A 174 -7.97 -14.68 -8.63
N PRO A 175 -8.59 -15.31 -9.67
CA PRO A 175 -9.91 -14.92 -10.16
C PRO A 175 -11.01 -14.91 -9.10
N THR A 176 -10.91 -15.76 -8.08
CA THR A 176 -11.86 -15.86 -6.96
C THR A 176 -11.76 -14.67 -5.97
N ARG A 177 -10.74 -13.82 -6.10
CA ARG A 177 -10.47 -12.71 -5.20
C ARG A 177 -10.41 -11.35 -5.90
N ILE A 178 -10.82 -11.28 -7.17
CA ILE A 178 -10.82 -10.02 -7.94
C ILE A 178 -11.66 -8.97 -7.21
N ARG A 179 -11.06 -7.80 -6.91
CA ARG A 179 -11.73 -6.67 -6.25
C ARG A 179 -10.96 -5.36 -6.41
N ILE A 180 -11.64 -4.25 -6.19
CA ILE A 180 -11.03 -2.94 -5.90
C ILE A 180 -10.52 -2.96 -4.46
N LEU A 181 -9.38 -2.33 -4.20
CA LEU A 181 -8.71 -2.29 -2.89
C LEU A 181 -9.03 -0.99 -2.15
#